data_1ce95444612fdc07ea74cd332d8fa958
#
_entry.id   1ce95444612fdc07ea74cd332d8fa958
#
_cell.length_a   1.000
_cell.length_b   1.000
_cell.length_c   1.000
_cell.angle_alpha   90.00
_cell.angle_beta   90.00
_cell.angle_gamma   90.00
#
_symmetry.space_group_name_H-M   'P 1'
#
loop_
_entity.id
_entity.type
_entity.pdbx_description
1 polymer ?
#
loop_
_entity_poly.entity_id
_entity_poly.type
_entity_poly.pdbx_seq_one_letter_code
_entity_poly.pdbx_strand_id
1 'polypeptide(L)'
;MFRYLIDGSLNEFLKEYQADVVILQEVRSSLADEVTCYTHKISPNLYQEIENIKKTIYLTVALCKDDTWQKVNIDHFHYNNRFVKIKNDDWSIFGLHLPLQDDIDSLLSIIQESDCDIICGDFNAHRKYSQIKNWKVIDNLINDKGYSDLWEKGLKEEKAYYIDYKGEKKKAQQGNFYRTFVGNTHIDYVLAKADIHLIDIVIDMRTLAFTDHCAMIVNCKKDKS
;
A
#
# COMPACT_ATOMS: atom_id res chain seq x y z
N MET A 1 8.30 -9.81 -2.54
CA MET A 1 7.88 -11.20 -2.84
C MET A 1 7.63 -11.94 -1.55
N PHE A 2 6.37 -12.29 -1.28
CA PHE A 2 6.01 -13.10 -0.09
C PHE A 2 6.58 -14.52 -0.22
N ARG A 3 7.85 -14.71 0.11
CA ARG A 3 8.54 -16.00 -0.06
C ARG A 3 8.23 -17.03 1.05
N TYR A 4 7.61 -16.60 2.19
CA TYR A 4 7.65 -17.38 3.43
C TYR A 4 6.31 -17.48 4.19
N LEU A 5 5.17 -17.36 3.53
CA LEU A 5 3.86 -17.48 4.20
C LEU A 5 3.41 -18.94 4.39
N ILE A 6 4.34 -19.82 4.76
CA ILE A 6 4.03 -21.25 4.94
C ILE A 6 3.52 -21.56 6.36
N ASP A 7 3.62 -20.62 7.32
CA ASP A 7 3.45 -20.91 8.75
C ASP A 7 2.34 -20.11 9.47
N GLY A 8 1.53 -19.37 8.74
CA GLY A 8 0.48 -18.53 9.36
C GLY A 8 0.95 -17.19 9.95
N SER A 9 2.24 -16.84 9.83
CA SER A 9 2.81 -15.59 10.37
C SER A 9 2.06 -14.35 9.93
N LEU A 10 1.58 -14.31 8.68
CA LEU A 10 0.76 -13.18 8.19
C LEU A 10 -0.55 -13.06 8.97
N ASN A 11 -1.27 -14.16 9.21
CA ASN A 11 -2.52 -14.14 9.96
C ASN A 11 -2.31 -13.62 11.39
N GLU A 12 -1.26 -14.07 12.08
CA GLU A 12 -0.94 -13.61 13.43
C GLU A 12 -0.57 -12.11 13.43
N PHE A 13 0.23 -11.67 12.48
CA PHE A 13 0.57 -10.26 12.31
C PHE A 13 -0.68 -9.40 12.06
N LEU A 14 -1.56 -9.82 11.14
CA LEU A 14 -2.78 -9.09 10.81
C LEU A 14 -3.78 -9.03 11.97
N LYS A 15 -3.87 -10.10 12.77
CA LYS A 15 -4.71 -10.14 13.99
C LYS A 15 -4.23 -9.13 15.04
N GLU A 16 -2.93 -8.88 15.14
CA GLU A 16 -2.37 -7.91 16.10
C GLU A 16 -2.88 -6.49 15.80
N TYR A 17 -2.88 -6.09 14.52
CA TYR A 17 -3.24 -4.73 14.12
C TYR A 17 -4.74 -4.50 13.94
N GLN A 18 -5.51 -5.52 13.55
CA GLN A 18 -6.96 -5.43 13.30
C GLN A 18 -7.35 -4.22 12.43
N ALA A 19 -6.54 -3.90 11.41
CA ALA A 19 -6.78 -2.77 10.52
C ALA A 19 -8.13 -2.91 9.80
N ASP A 20 -8.81 -1.82 9.51
CA ASP A 20 -10.08 -1.86 8.75
C ASP A 20 -9.85 -2.28 7.30
N VAL A 21 -8.72 -1.88 6.73
CA VAL A 21 -8.29 -2.26 5.38
C VAL A 21 -6.80 -2.60 5.39
N VAL A 22 -6.43 -3.67 4.69
CA VAL A 22 -5.04 -4.06 4.42
C VAL A 22 -4.83 -4.15 2.91
N ILE A 23 -3.83 -3.47 2.39
CA ILE A 23 -3.42 -3.59 0.99
C ILE A 23 -2.18 -4.46 0.93
N LEU A 24 -2.27 -5.57 0.22
CA LEU A 24 -1.16 -6.50 0.00
C LEU A 24 -0.73 -6.46 -1.47
N GLN A 25 0.58 -6.34 -1.71
CA GLN A 25 1.18 -6.38 -3.04
C GLN A 25 1.89 -7.72 -3.26
N GLU A 26 2.07 -8.09 -4.53
CA GLU A 26 2.74 -9.33 -4.95
C GLU A 26 2.19 -10.60 -4.32
N VAL A 27 0.87 -10.66 -4.12
CA VAL A 27 0.18 -11.80 -3.50
C VAL A 27 -0.24 -12.80 -4.56
N ARG A 28 0.03 -14.08 -4.36
CA ARG A 28 -0.60 -15.14 -5.15
C ARG A 28 -2.08 -15.24 -4.78
N SER A 29 -2.94 -15.52 -5.74
CA SER A 29 -4.39 -15.65 -5.49
C SER A 29 -4.70 -16.67 -4.37
N SER A 30 -4.00 -17.80 -4.34
CA SER A 30 -4.15 -18.82 -3.29
C SER A 30 -3.82 -18.30 -1.89
N LEU A 31 -2.85 -17.38 -1.77
CA LEU A 31 -2.45 -16.83 -0.49
C LEU A 31 -3.49 -15.90 0.11
N ALA A 32 -4.18 -15.11 -0.72
CA ALA A 32 -5.29 -14.30 -0.24
C ALA A 32 -6.39 -15.17 0.38
N ASP A 33 -6.57 -16.40 -0.10
CA ASP A 33 -7.53 -17.36 0.45
C ASP A 33 -7.07 -17.94 1.80
N GLU A 34 -5.78 -18.02 2.06
CA GLU A 34 -5.20 -18.52 3.32
C GLU A 34 -5.32 -17.50 4.46
N VAL A 35 -5.53 -16.21 4.16
CA VAL A 35 -5.80 -15.20 5.20
C VAL A 35 -7.21 -15.37 5.73
N THR A 36 -7.34 -15.78 7.00
CA THR A 36 -8.62 -16.13 7.63
C THR A 36 -9.19 -15.06 8.54
N CYS A 37 -8.38 -14.06 8.92
CA CYS A 37 -8.80 -12.98 9.82
C CYS A 37 -9.56 -11.84 9.12
N TYR A 38 -9.63 -11.86 7.78
CA TYR A 38 -10.44 -10.96 6.98
C TYR A 38 -11.44 -11.76 6.14
N THR A 39 -12.70 -11.46 6.27
CA THR A 39 -13.79 -12.16 5.57
C THR A 39 -14.07 -11.58 4.19
N HIS A 40 -13.84 -10.29 4.01
CA HIS A 40 -14.08 -9.61 2.74
C HIS A 40 -12.76 -9.32 2.02
N LYS A 41 -12.58 -9.92 0.84
CA LYS A 41 -11.36 -9.86 0.05
C LYS A 41 -11.67 -9.35 -1.35
N ILE A 42 -10.99 -8.29 -1.76
CA ILE A 42 -11.19 -7.65 -3.04
C ILE A 42 -9.92 -7.80 -3.88
N SER A 43 -10.05 -8.52 -4.99
CA SER A 43 -8.99 -8.70 -5.98
C SER A 43 -9.28 -7.90 -7.24
N PRO A 44 -8.24 -7.51 -8.00
CA PRO A 44 -8.43 -6.87 -9.30
C PRO A 44 -9.19 -7.78 -10.27
N ASN A 45 -9.85 -7.18 -11.28
CA ASN A 45 -10.37 -7.94 -12.39
C ASN A 45 -9.21 -8.40 -13.27
N LEU A 46 -9.11 -9.71 -13.48
CA LEU A 46 -8.17 -10.25 -14.44
C LEU A 46 -8.89 -10.47 -15.77
N TYR A 47 -8.23 -10.12 -16.87
CA TYR A 47 -8.73 -10.48 -18.20
C TYR A 47 -8.60 -11.98 -18.43
N GLN A 48 -9.47 -12.54 -19.27
CA GLN A 48 -9.59 -13.98 -19.49
C GLN A 48 -8.28 -14.63 -19.95
N GLU A 49 -7.46 -13.93 -20.71
CA GLU A 49 -6.14 -14.39 -21.15
C GLU A 49 -5.16 -14.58 -19.98
N ILE A 50 -5.30 -13.77 -18.92
CA ILE A 50 -4.50 -13.86 -17.70
C ILE A 50 -5.09 -14.91 -16.75
N GLU A 51 -6.38 -15.21 -16.83
CA GLU A 51 -7.03 -16.21 -15.98
C GLU A 51 -6.45 -17.62 -16.13
N ASN A 52 -5.99 -17.99 -17.32
CA ASN A 52 -5.35 -19.28 -17.57
C ASN A 52 -3.97 -19.40 -16.90
N ILE A 53 -3.38 -18.27 -16.45
CA ILE A 53 -2.06 -18.20 -15.79
C ILE A 53 -2.22 -17.90 -14.29
N LYS A 54 -3.42 -17.97 -13.72
CA LYS A 54 -3.78 -17.57 -12.34
C LYS A 54 -2.83 -18.06 -11.25
N LYS A 55 -2.21 -19.20 -11.41
CA LYS A 55 -1.31 -19.79 -10.40
C LYS A 55 0.04 -19.06 -10.26
N THR A 56 0.39 -18.19 -11.20
CA THR A 56 1.71 -17.54 -11.28
C THR A 56 1.64 -16.02 -11.25
N ILE A 57 0.43 -15.42 -11.29
CA ILE A 57 0.29 -13.97 -11.29
C ILE A 57 0.26 -13.44 -9.85
N TYR A 58 1.08 -12.44 -9.63
CA TYR A 58 1.08 -11.67 -8.40
C TYR A 58 0.08 -10.53 -8.50
N LEU A 59 -0.74 -10.40 -7.47
CA LEU A 59 -1.85 -9.45 -7.39
C LEU A 59 -1.60 -8.39 -6.32
N THR A 60 -2.14 -7.22 -6.53
CA THR A 60 -2.42 -6.28 -5.44
C THR A 60 -3.86 -6.51 -4.98
N VAL A 61 -4.05 -6.84 -3.71
CA VAL A 61 -5.37 -7.19 -3.15
C VAL A 61 -5.69 -6.32 -1.94
N ALA A 62 -6.98 -6.08 -1.70
CA ALA A 62 -7.46 -5.46 -0.47
C ALA A 62 -8.16 -6.51 0.40
N LEU A 63 -7.79 -6.55 1.67
CA LEU A 63 -8.47 -7.31 2.71
C LEU A 63 -9.23 -6.31 3.57
N CYS A 64 -10.54 -6.47 3.69
CA CYS A 64 -11.41 -5.54 4.40
C CYS A 64 -12.04 -6.24 5.61
N LYS A 65 -12.18 -5.52 6.70
CA LYS A 65 -12.74 -6.04 7.95
C LYS A 65 -14.21 -6.40 7.81
N ASP A 66 -14.92 -5.66 6.97
CA ASP A 66 -16.34 -5.83 6.72
C ASP A 66 -16.67 -5.72 5.22
N ASP A 67 -17.92 -5.96 4.86
CA ASP A 67 -18.45 -6.00 3.49
C ASP A 67 -19.00 -4.65 2.99
N THR A 68 -18.82 -3.57 3.75
CA THR A 68 -19.18 -2.21 3.29
C THR A 68 -18.28 -1.73 2.15
N TRP A 69 -17.07 -2.27 2.05
CA TRP A 69 -16.13 -1.92 1.01
C TRP A 69 -16.49 -2.58 -0.32
N GLN A 70 -16.53 -1.77 -1.36
CA GLN A 70 -16.85 -2.19 -2.72
C GLN A 70 -15.66 -1.99 -3.64
N LYS A 71 -15.52 -2.90 -4.59
CA LYS A 71 -14.55 -2.78 -5.66
C LYS A 71 -14.94 -1.66 -6.62
N VAL A 72 -13.97 -0.85 -7.00
CA VAL A 72 -14.08 0.08 -8.11
C VAL A 72 -13.28 -0.49 -9.28
N ASN A 73 -13.92 -0.63 -10.44
CA ASN A 73 -13.24 -1.13 -11.63
C ASN A 73 -12.21 -0.11 -12.14
N ILE A 74 -11.06 -0.63 -12.54
CA ILE A 74 -10.01 0.10 -13.22
C ILE A 74 -9.82 -0.59 -14.56
N ASP A 75 -10.25 0.07 -15.64
CA ASP A 75 -10.20 -0.49 -16.99
C ASP A 75 -8.83 -0.18 -17.60
N HIS A 76 -7.82 -0.97 -17.22
CA HIS A 76 -6.51 -0.89 -17.87
C HIS A 76 -5.88 -2.27 -18.03
N PHE A 77 -5.82 -2.73 -19.26
CA PHE A 77 -5.44 -4.11 -19.60
C PHE A 77 -4.06 -4.54 -19.05
N HIS A 78 -3.03 -3.68 -19.16
CA HIS A 78 -1.65 -4.10 -18.86
C HIS A 78 -1.31 -4.15 -17.36
N TYR A 79 -2.07 -3.45 -16.51
CA TYR A 79 -1.68 -3.21 -15.11
C TYR A 79 -2.75 -3.58 -14.09
N ASN A 80 -3.86 -4.18 -14.53
CA ASN A 80 -4.98 -4.44 -13.65
C ASN A 80 -4.64 -5.37 -12.47
N ASN A 81 -3.65 -6.26 -12.62
CA ASN A 81 -3.17 -7.10 -11.53
C ASN A 81 -2.35 -6.35 -10.47
N ARG A 82 -1.87 -5.15 -10.79
CA ARG A 82 -1.03 -4.32 -9.92
C ARG A 82 -1.80 -3.27 -9.14
N PHE A 83 -3.10 -3.13 -9.39
CA PHE A 83 -3.96 -2.10 -8.82
C PHE A 83 -5.20 -2.71 -8.21
N VAL A 84 -5.58 -2.21 -7.04
CA VAL A 84 -6.88 -2.45 -6.43
C VAL A 84 -7.46 -1.12 -5.97
N LYS A 85 -8.66 -0.78 -6.43
CA LYS A 85 -9.38 0.39 -5.97
C LYS A 85 -10.64 -0.06 -5.23
N ILE A 86 -10.81 0.46 -4.04
CA ILE A 86 -11.96 0.16 -3.19
C ILE A 86 -12.59 1.45 -2.67
N LYS A 87 -13.87 1.40 -2.36
CA LYS A 87 -14.59 2.50 -1.71
C LYS A 87 -15.68 1.96 -0.80
N ASN A 88 -16.06 2.76 0.17
CA ASN A 88 -17.33 2.68 0.89
C ASN A 88 -17.99 4.07 0.87
N ASP A 89 -18.99 4.32 1.72
CA ASP A 89 -19.69 5.61 1.75
C ASP A 89 -18.79 6.78 2.18
N ASP A 90 -17.81 6.51 3.04
CA ASP A 90 -16.96 7.55 3.64
C ASP A 90 -15.56 7.64 3.02
N TRP A 91 -15.02 6.52 2.48
CA TRP A 91 -13.63 6.39 2.08
C TRP A 91 -13.44 5.81 0.69
N SER A 92 -12.37 6.24 0.05
CA SER A 92 -11.85 5.63 -1.18
C SER A 92 -10.33 5.40 -1.07
N ILE A 93 -9.89 4.17 -1.37
CA ILE A 93 -8.48 3.76 -1.27
C ILE A 93 -8.04 3.15 -2.59
N PHE A 94 -6.87 3.55 -3.04
CA PHE A 94 -6.21 3.01 -4.22
C PHE A 94 -4.89 2.34 -3.81
N GLY A 95 -4.88 1.01 -3.81
CA GLY A 95 -3.70 0.20 -3.58
C GLY A 95 -2.97 -0.09 -4.88
N LEU A 96 -1.65 0.10 -4.90
CA LEU A 96 -0.84 -0.07 -6.11
C LEU A 96 0.52 -0.75 -5.86
N HIS A 97 1.05 -1.35 -6.93
CA HIS A 97 2.43 -1.80 -7.04
C HIS A 97 2.96 -1.36 -8.41
N LEU A 98 3.74 -0.29 -8.47
CA LEU A 98 4.24 0.25 -9.73
C LEU A 98 5.34 -0.64 -10.32
N PRO A 99 5.33 -0.88 -11.64
CA PRO A 99 6.43 -1.56 -12.31
C PRO A 99 7.68 -0.68 -12.37
N LEU A 100 8.86 -1.31 -12.46
CA LEU A 100 10.14 -0.58 -12.39
C LEU A 100 10.51 0.22 -13.65
N GLN A 101 9.96 -0.07 -14.81
CA GLN A 101 10.49 0.46 -16.09
C GLN A 101 9.45 0.64 -17.20
N ASP A 102 8.20 0.89 -16.87
CA ASP A 102 7.15 1.00 -17.87
C ASP A 102 6.80 2.44 -18.27
N ASP A 103 5.80 2.58 -19.12
CA ASP A 103 5.24 3.84 -19.56
C ASP A 103 4.57 4.58 -18.39
N ILE A 104 5.32 5.45 -17.75
CA ILE A 104 4.89 6.21 -16.58
C ILE A 104 3.75 7.18 -16.93
N ASP A 105 3.67 7.66 -18.15
CA ASP A 105 2.64 8.63 -18.51
C ASP A 105 1.26 7.97 -18.58
N SER A 106 1.18 6.73 -19.09
CA SER A 106 -0.05 5.92 -19.00
C SER A 106 -0.41 5.57 -17.56
N LEU A 107 0.57 5.22 -16.71
CA LEU A 107 0.35 4.95 -15.30
C LEU A 107 -0.13 6.19 -14.53
N LEU A 108 0.44 7.35 -14.82
CA LEU A 108 0.00 8.62 -14.23
C LEU A 108 -1.46 8.91 -14.56
N SER A 109 -1.88 8.73 -15.81
CA SER A 109 -3.27 8.91 -16.22
C SER A 109 -4.23 8.05 -15.38
N ILE A 110 -3.94 6.75 -15.23
CA ILE A 110 -4.75 5.82 -14.44
C ILE A 110 -4.85 6.27 -12.96
N ILE A 111 -3.72 6.69 -12.38
CA ILE A 111 -3.66 7.09 -10.98
C ILE A 111 -4.36 8.44 -10.77
N GLN A 112 -4.19 9.38 -11.69
CA GLN A 112 -4.82 10.70 -11.64
C GLN A 112 -6.34 10.64 -11.79
N GLU A 113 -6.85 9.77 -12.65
CA GLU A 113 -8.28 9.54 -12.84
C GLU A 113 -8.92 8.85 -11.62
N SER A 114 -8.08 8.29 -10.76
CA SER A 114 -8.57 7.52 -9.61
C SER A 114 -9.21 8.35 -8.52
N ASP A 115 -8.87 9.62 -8.37
CA ASP A 115 -9.40 10.55 -7.36
C ASP A 115 -9.82 9.87 -6.03
N CYS A 116 -8.84 9.39 -5.27
CA CYS A 116 -9.05 8.66 -4.03
C CYS A 116 -8.62 9.47 -2.82
N ASP A 117 -9.16 9.15 -1.65
CA ASP A 117 -8.75 9.76 -0.37
C ASP A 117 -7.33 9.35 0.01
N ILE A 118 -7.01 8.06 -0.22
CA ILE A 118 -5.69 7.48 0.07
C ILE A 118 -5.19 6.71 -1.15
N ILE A 119 -3.92 6.90 -1.49
CA ILE A 119 -3.18 6.12 -2.48
C ILE A 119 -1.98 5.50 -1.75
N CYS A 120 -1.85 4.18 -1.77
CA CYS A 120 -0.80 3.51 -1.00
C CYS A 120 -0.24 2.27 -1.70
N GLY A 121 0.97 1.89 -1.34
CA GLY A 121 1.62 0.67 -1.80
C GLY A 121 3.08 0.85 -2.18
N ASP A 122 3.59 -0.10 -2.96
CA ASP A 122 4.94 -0.08 -3.50
C ASP A 122 5.00 0.76 -4.77
N PHE A 123 5.59 1.94 -4.65
CA PHE A 123 5.80 2.84 -5.79
C PHE A 123 7.08 2.53 -6.57
N ASN A 124 7.91 1.61 -6.07
CA ASN A 124 9.22 1.33 -6.65
C ASN A 124 10.04 2.61 -6.91
N ALA A 125 9.89 3.61 -6.04
CA ALA A 125 10.49 4.93 -6.15
C ALA A 125 11.22 5.29 -4.85
N HIS A 126 12.49 5.64 -4.94
CA HIS A 126 13.26 6.08 -3.78
C HIS A 126 13.71 7.52 -3.97
N ARG A 127 13.49 8.38 -2.98
CA ARG A 127 13.82 9.83 -3.03
C ARG A 127 15.28 10.10 -3.41
N LYS A 128 16.21 9.27 -2.94
CA LYS A 128 17.65 9.35 -3.32
C LYS A 128 17.89 9.15 -4.82
N TYR A 129 16.97 8.47 -5.50
CA TYR A 129 17.05 8.14 -6.92
C TYR A 129 15.88 8.79 -7.67
N SER A 130 15.68 10.09 -7.45
CA SER A 130 14.57 10.86 -8.04
C SER A 130 14.56 10.91 -9.57
N GLN A 131 15.67 10.52 -10.24
CA GLN A 131 15.73 10.31 -11.69
C GLN A 131 14.95 9.06 -12.15
N ILE A 132 14.57 8.16 -11.24
CA ILE A 132 13.69 7.04 -11.58
C ILE A 132 12.33 7.58 -11.97
N LYS A 133 11.81 7.14 -13.12
CA LYS A 133 10.55 7.63 -13.68
C LYS A 133 9.38 7.55 -12.69
N ASN A 134 9.33 6.53 -11.85
CA ASN A 134 8.28 6.35 -10.85
C ASN A 134 8.19 7.51 -9.85
N TRP A 135 9.29 8.24 -9.62
CA TRP A 135 9.28 9.42 -8.76
C TRP A 135 8.35 10.52 -9.27
N LYS A 136 8.16 10.63 -10.61
CA LYS A 136 7.21 11.56 -11.20
C LYS A 136 5.78 11.35 -10.73
N VAL A 137 5.40 10.10 -10.42
CA VAL A 137 4.06 9.76 -9.91
C VAL A 137 3.87 10.42 -8.55
N ILE A 138 4.83 10.24 -7.65
CA ILE A 138 4.80 10.83 -6.30
C ILE A 138 4.81 12.36 -6.39
N ASP A 139 5.72 12.93 -7.17
CA ASP A 139 5.82 14.37 -7.36
C ASP A 139 4.51 14.97 -7.88
N ASN A 140 3.90 14.35 -8.88
CA ASN A 140 2.64 14.81 -9.44
C ASN A 140 1.50 14.74 -8.42
N LEU A 141 1.39 13.61 -7.69
CA LEU A 141 0.36 13.47 -6.66
C LEU A 141 0.51 14.51 -5.55
N ILE A 142 1.73 14.80 -5.13
CA ILE A 142 1.97 15.79 -4.08
C ILE A 142 1.80 17.22 -4.60
N ASN A 143 2.47 17.58 -5.69
CA ASN A 143 2.58 18.98 -6.13
C ASN A 143 1.38 19.43 -6.96
N ASP A 144 0.79 18.54 -7.78
CA ASP A 144 -0.28 18.91 -8.70
C ASP A 144 -1.67 18.49 -8.22
N LYS A 145 -1.76 17.40 -7.42
CA LYS A 145 -3.03 16.83 -6.93
C LYS A 145 -3.29 17.09 -5.46
N GLY A 146 -2.35 17.72 -4.74
CA GLY A 146 -2.51 18.13 -3.34
C GLY A 146 -2.50 17.00 -2.32
N TYR A 147 -1.92 15.84 -2.66
CA TYR A 147 -1.70 14.78 -1.68
C TYR A 147 -0.54 15.12 -0.75
N SER A 148 -0.57 14.56 0.44
CA SER A 148 0.53 14.62 1.42
C SER A 148 1.09 13.22 1.64
N ASP A 149 2.42 13.10 1.67
CA ASP A 149 3.10 11.91 2.16
C ASP A 149 2.90 11.80 3.67
N LEU A 150 2.17 10.79 4.11
CA LEU A 150 1.80 10.65 5.52
C LEU A 150 3.00 10.29 6.41
N TRP A 151 4.04 9.63 5.88
CA TRP A 151 5.26 9.39 6.64
C TRP A 151 6.00 10.70 6.93
N GLU A 152 6.21 11.51 5.91
CA GLU A 152 6.85 12.83 6.07
C GLU A 152 6.02 13.78 6.95
N LYS A 153 4.69 13.75 6.80
CA LYS A 153 3.77 14.48 7.67
C LYS A 153 3.89 14.01 9.12
N GLY A 154 3.92 12.69 9.32
CA GLY A 154 4.08 12.08 10.63
C GLY A 154 5.41 12.44 11.32
N LEU A 155 6.51 12.48 10.56
CA LEU A 155 7.80 12.93 11.08
C LEU A 155 7.74 14.40 11.55
N LYS A 156 7.14 15.30 10.76
CA LYS A 156 6.99 16.72 11.08
C LYS A 156 6.08 16.97 12.28
N GLU A 157 5.00 16.19 12.39
CA GLU A 157 4.00 16.31 13.46
C GLU A 157 4.33 15.46 14.70
N GLU A 158 5.48 14.78 14.70
CA GLU A 158 5.91 13.86 15.76
C GLU A 158 4.94 12.67 16.00
N LYS A 159 4.25 12.23 14.97
CA LYS A 159 3.28 11.13 14.93
C LYS A 159 3.81 9.88 14.22
N ALA A 160 5.07 9.88 13.77
CA ALA A 160 5.71 8.76 13.12
C ALA A 160 6.45 7.87 14.13
N TYR A 161 6.29 6.56 13.98
CA TYR A 161 6.92 5.55 14.82
C TYR A 161 7.51 4.44 13.94
N TYR A 162 8.44 3.67 14.51
CA TYR A 162 8.87 2.41 13.92
C TYR A 162 8.91 1.33 14.98
N ILE A 163 8.70 0.10 14.56
CA ILE A 163 8.89 -1.09 15.39
C ILE A 163 10.12 -1.81 14.87
N ASP A 164 11.09 -2.01 15.72
CA ASP A 164 12.33 -2.68 15.38
C ASP A 164 12.15 -4.23 15.30
N TYR A 165 13.20 -4.94 14.92
CA TYR A 165 13.18 -6.40 14.82
C TYR A 165 12.88 -7.14 16.12
N LYS A 166 13.05 -6.46 17.28
CA LYS A 166 12.74 -7.01 18.60
C LYS A 166 11.31 -6.72 19.03
N GLY A 167 10.56 -5.97 18.23
CA GLY A 167 9.19 -5.57 18.54
C GLY A 167 9.09 -4.31 19.41
N GLU A 168 10.18 -3.57 19.62
CA GLU A 168 10.15 -2.32 20.39
C GLU A 168 9.63 -1.17 19.53
N LYS A 169 8.48 -0.57 19.92
CA LYS A 169 7.94 0.63 19.27
C LYS A 169 8.70 1.87 19.74
N LYS A 170 9.28 2.60 18.80
CA LYS A 170 10.08 3.79 19.03
C LYS A 170 9.57 4.95 18.20
N LYS A 171 9.65 6.18 18.73
CA LYS A 171 9.31 7.38 18.00
C LYS A 171 10.36 7.62 16.91
N ALA A 172 9.90 7.84 15.69
CA ALA A 172 10.77 8.20 14.59
C ALA A 172 11.19 9.68 14.71
N GLN A 173 12.41 9.98 14.26
CA GLN A 173 12.99 11.32 14.33
C GLN A 173 13.19 11.89 12.93
N GLN A 174 12.84 13.14 12.74
CA GLN A 174 13.09 13.85 11.49
C GLN A 174 14.60 13.90 11.21
N GLY A 175 14.96 13.69 9.94
CA GLY A 175 16.35 13.62 9.49
C GLY A 175 16.95 12.23 9.53
N ASN A 176 16.36 11.26 10.23
CA ASN A 176 16.77 9.86 10.16
C ASN A 176 16.11 9.16 8.99
N PHE A 177 16.83 8.16 8.45
CA PHE A 177 16.32 7.31 7.37
C PHE A 177 15.61 6.08 7.93
N TYR A 178 14.41 5.81 7.42
CA TYR A 178 13.61 4.62 7.75
C TYR A 178 13.28 3.87 6.47
N ARG A 179 13.77 2.65 6.37
CA ARG A 179 13.53 1.81 5.21
C ARG A 179 12.16 1.16 5.25
N THR A 180 11.60 0.92 4.08
CA THR A 180 10.42 0.08 3.89
C THR A 180 10.71 -1.20 3.14
N PHE A 181 11.94 -1.34 2.59
CA PHE A 181 12.37 -2.49 1.82
C PHE A 181 13.73 -3.03 2.32
N VAL A 182 13.96 -4.34 2.19
CA VAL A 182 15.18 -5.04 2.65
C VAL A 182 16.46 -4.47 2.02
N GLY A 183 16.38 -3.95 0.80
CA GLY A 183 17.49 -3.28 0.09
C GLY A 183 17.91 -1.92 0.68
N ASN A 184 17.49 -1.60 1.90
CA ASN A 184 17.75 -0.34 2.59
C ASN A 184 17.26 0.89 1.80
N THR A 185 16.06 0.76 1.23
CA THR A 185 15.36 1.83 0.52
C THR A 185 13.97 2.09 1.13
N HIS A 186 13.45 3.28 0.90
CA HIS A 186 12.08 3.65 1.22
C HIS A 186 11.34 3.80 -0.10
N ILE A 187 10.52 2.82 -0.45
CA ILE A 187 9.85 2.70 -1.75
C ILE A 187 8.34 2.51 -1.63
N ASP A 188 7.86 2.27 -0.41
CA ASP A 188 6.45 2.18 -0.08
C ASP A 188 5.98 3.53 0.46
N TYR A 189 4.80 3.98 0.02
CA TYR A 189 4.25 5.27 0.40
C TYR A 189 2.76 5.15 0.73
N VAL A 190 2.32 6.05 1.61
CA VAL A 190 0.90 6.31 1.86
C VAL A 190 0.67 7.80 1.66
N LEU A 191 0.00 8.12 0.57
CA LEU A 191 -0.33 9.48 0.17
C LEU A 191 -1.80 9.73 0.44
N ALA A 192 -2.16 10.83 1.08
CA ALA A 192 -3.52 11.15 1.45
C ALA A 192 -3.90 12.60 1.10
N LYS A 193 -5.19 12.83 0.84
CA LYS A 193 -5.75 14.16 0.63
C LYS A 193 -5.69 15.02 1.88
N ALA A 194 -5.87 16.32 1.72
CA ALA A 194 -5.72 17.32 2.79
C ALA A 194 -6.74 17.16 3.93
N ASP A 195 -7.93 16.65 3.65
CA ASP A 195 -9.01 16.38 4.62
C ASP A 195 -8.77 15.11 5.46
N ILE A 196 -7.68 14.40 5.19
CA ILE A 196 -7.28 13.22 5.96
C ILE A 196 -6.30 13.64 7.07
N HIS A 197 -6.74 13.45 8.31
CA HIS A 197 -5.94 13.79 9.50
C HIS A 197 -5.22 12.57 10.04
N LEU A 198 -3.89 12.63 10.03
CA LEU A 198 -3.04 11.60 10.59
C LEU A 198 -3.14 11.59 12.12
N ILE A 199 -3.44 10.41 12.70
CA ILE A 199 -3.34 10.14 14.14
C ILE A 199 -1.94 9.64 14.45
N ASP A 200 -1.53 8.54 13.83
CA ASP A 200 -0.15 8.04 13.82
C ASP A 200 0.16 7.21 12.57
N ILE A 201 1.45 7.02 12.30
CA ILE A 201 1.96 6.12 11.27
C ILE A 201 3.14 5.33 11.80
N VAL A 202 3.17 4.04 11.49
CA VAL A 202 4.19 3.11 11.97
C VAL A 202 4.81 2.36 10.81
N ILE A 203 6.16 2.27 10.76
CA ILE A 203 6.88 1.29 9.94
C ILE A 203 7.23 0.11 10.83
N ASP A 204 6.71 -1.08 10.51
CA ASP A 204 6.98 -2.30 11.28
C ASP A 204 8.00 -3.20 10.58
N MET A 205 9.21 -3.26 11.14
CA MET A 205 10.32 -4.04 10.59
C MET A 205 10.22 -5.54 10.89
N ARG A 206 9.31 -5.97 11.76
CA ARG A 206 9.11 -7.39 12.08
C ARG A 206 8.64 -8.19 10.87
N THR A 207 7.94 -7.52 9.94
CA THR A 207 7.49 -8.15 8.68
C THR A 207 8.63 -8.65 7.82
N LEU A 208 9.84 -8.09 7.95
CA LEU A 208 11.03 -8.58 7.24
C LEU A 208 11.43 -10.03 7.64
N ALA A 209 10.80 -10.61 8.65
CA ALA A 209 10.96 -12.03 8.97
C ALA A 209 10.26 -12.95 7.94
N PHE A 210 9.21 -12.46 7.24
CA PHE A 210 8.42 -13.25 6.29
C PHE A 210 8.14 -12.56 4.94
N THR A 211 8.58 -11.33 4.74
CA THR A 211 8.53 -10.59 3.47
C THR A 211 9.79 -9.73 3.32
N ASP A 212 10.03 -9.19 2.15
CA ASP A 212 11.11 -8.25 1.87
C ASP A 212 10.70 -6.76 2.08
N HIS A 213 9.45 -6.50 2.48
CA HIS A 213 8.96 -5.17 2.81
C HIS A 213 8.57 -5.03 4.28
N CYS A 214 8.72 -3.81 4.81
CA CYS A 214 8.15 -3.44 6.09
C CYS A 214 6.67 -3.07 5.90
N ALA A 215 5.82 -3.47 6.85
CA ALA A 215 4.45 -2.98 6.84
C ALA A 215 4.41 -1.51 7.23
N MET A 216 3.59 -0.74 6.53
CA MET A 216 3.22 0.62 6.93
C MET A 216 1.80 0.61 7.49
N ILE A 217 1.65 0.96 8.75
CA ILE A 217 0.38 1.00 9.46
C ILE A 217 -0.01 2.45 9.69
N VAL A 218 -1.21 2.84 9.26
CA VAL A 218 -1.70 4.21 9.34
C VAL A 218 -3.00 4.25 10.11
N ASN A 219 -3.05 5.09 11.14
CA ASN A 219 -4.26 5.50 11.81
C ASN A 219 -4.61 6.92 11.39
N CYS A 220 -5.77 7.12 10.82
CA CYS A 220 -6.21 8.42 10.34
C CYS A 220 -7.73 8.62 10.53
N LYS A 221 -8.16 9.86 10.38
CA LYS A 221 -9.56 10.28 10.38
C LYS A 221 -9.81 11.17 9.18
N LYS A 222 -11.02 11.15 8.67
CA LYS A 222 -11.49 12.06 7.63
C LYS A 222 -12.43 13.08 8.25
N ASP A 223 -12.33 14.34 7.82
CA ASP A 223 -13.33 15.33 8.19
C ASP A 223 -14.70 14.91 7.67
N LYS A 224 -15.71 15.02 8.51
CA LYS A 224 -17.09 14.81 8.05
C LYS A 224 -17.48 16.00 7.19
N SER A 225 -17.72 15.75 5.92
CA SER A 225 -18.31 16.73 4.99
C SER A 225 -19.75 17.03 5.38
#